data_acce5f0b0ba85c9298af6082dbcc6cec
#
_entry.id   acce5f0b0ba85c9298af6082dbcc6cec
#
_cell.length_a   1.000
_cell.length_b   1.000
_cell.length_c   1.000
_cell.angle_alpha   90.00
_cell.angle_beta   90.00
_cell.angle_gamma   90.00
#
_symmetry.space_group_name_H-M   'P 1'
#
loop_
_entity.id
_entity.type
_entity.pdbx_description
1 polymer ?
#
loop_
_entity_poly.entity_id
_entity_poly.type
_entity_poly.pdbx_seq_one_letter_code
_entity_poly.pdbx_strand_id
1 'polypeptide(L)'
;MVLTYKYLECNRKIYTNIKSLVIPDRDIVYFEKIDDIVCNIEMDRIFIIDEISKKYTKECKQDKLFYSWLQQSRKRRRTVLLITQEYLQVPIWLRGVARFVYTTTKLPVLPIFVTYKGYAVLNDDKEWTIEPEVTYIYKRNKYICDFYDTMEPINTL
;
A
#
# COMPACT_ATOMS: atom_id res chain seq x y z
N MET A 1 2.75 -5.41 5.69
CA MET A 1 3.31 -4.73 6.89
C MET A 1 4.83 -4.68 6.94
N VAL A 2 5.56 -5.75 6.63
CA VAL A 2 7.05 -5.74 6.65
C VAL A 2 7.67 -4.68 5.72
N LEU A 3 7.08 -4.44 4.56
CA LEU A 3 7.54 -3.41 3.62
C LEU A 3 7.31 -1.99 4.14
N THR A 4 6.23 -1.81 4.88
CA THR A 4 5.91 -0.54 5.52
C THR A 4 7.04 -0.13 6.47
N TYR A 5 7.62 -1.08 7.22
CA TYR A 5 8.71 -0.81 8.17
C TYR A 5 9.94 -0.21 7.50
N LYS A 6 10.36 -0.70 6.33
CA LYS A 6 11.50 -0.13 5.60
C LYS A 6 11.30 1.34 5.22
N TYR A 7 10.06 1.74 4.93
CA TYR A 7 9.73 3.14 4.64
C TYR A 7 9.53 3.96 5.90
N LEU A 8 9.33 3.31 7.06
CA LEU A 8 9.17 3.97 8.35
C LEU A 8 10.50 4.43 8.98
N GLU A 9 11.64 3.95 8.48
CA GLU A 9 12.95 4.43 8.91
C GLU A 9 13.20 5.88 8.47
N CYS A 10 12.47 6.36 7.46
CA CYS A 10 12.53 7.75 7.04
C CYS A 10 11.74 8.65 7.99
N ASN A 11 12.31 9.77 8.45
CA ASN A 11 11.62 10.73 9.32
C ASN A 11 10.57 11.56 8.56
N ARG A 12 9.62 10.87 7.89
CA ARG A 12 8.57 11.45 7.06
C ARG A 12 7.23 11.28 7.73
N LYS A 13 6.38 12.29 7.66
CA LYS A 13 5.00 12.25 8.15
C LYS A 13 4.20 11.20 7.40
N ILE A 14 3.39 10.45 8.13
CA ILE A 14 2.61 9.32 7.62
C ILE A 14 1.13 9.68 7.62
N TYR A 15 0.46 9.38 6.51
CA TYR A 15 -0.98 9.45 6.36
C TYR A 15 -1.53 8.04 6.19
N THR A 16 -2.53 7.67 6.97
CA THR A 16 -3.10 6.30 6.89
C THR A 16 -4.56 6.25 7.28
N ASN A 17 -5.29 5.27 6.76
CA ASN A 17 -6.64 4.92 7.19
C ASN A 17 -6.66 3.80 8.27
N ILE A 18 -5.49 3.31 8.67
CA ILE A 18 -5.34 2.29 9.71
C ILE A 18 -5.28 2.99 11.06
N LYS A 19 -6.38 3.03 11.80
CA LYS A 19 -6.47 3.75 13.10
C LYS A 19 -5.61 3.12 14.20
N SER A 20 -5.43 1.81 14.16
CA SER A 20 -4.59 1.07 15.11
C SER A 20 -3.08 1.17 14.84
N LEU A 21 -2.68 1.76 13.71
CA LEU A 21 -1.27 1.90 13.40
C LEU A 21 -0.63 2.96 14.31
N VAL A 22 0.11 2.53 15.30
CA VAL A 22 0.87 3.39 16.22
C VAL A 22 2.36 3.09 16.05
N ILE A 23 3.13 4.09 15.70
CA ILE A 23 4.58 3.95 15.54
C ILE A 23 5.22 4.97 16.48
N PRO A 24 6.03 4.51 17.45
CA PRO A 24 6.71 5.42 18.38
C PRO A 24 7.51 6.48 17.63
N ASP A 25 7.50 7.70 18.14
CA ASP A 25 8.26 8.85 17.62
C ASP A 25 7.94 9.24 16.18
N ARG A 26 6.71 8.94 15.70
CA ARG A 26 6.26 9.28 14.35
C ARG A 26 5.01 10.13 14.35
N ASP A 27 5.01 11.13 13.49
CA ASP A 27 3.82 11.95 13.24
C ASP A 27 2.91 11.21 12.24
N ILE A 28 1.78 10.71 12.76
CA ILE A 28 0.78 9.96 12.00
C ILE A 28 -0.51 10.78 11.93
N VAL A 29 -1.00 10.98 10.72
CA VAL A 29 -2.29 11.60 10.44
C VAL A 29 -3.24 10.54 9.92
N TYR A 30 -4.35 10.36 10.61
CA TYR A 30 -5.38 9.44 10.19
C TYR A 30 -6.39 10.15 9.29
N PHE A 31 -6.80 9.48 8.22
CA PHE A 31 -7.87 9.94 7.35
C PHE A 31 -8.96 8.87 7.24
N GLU A 32 -10.17 9.29 6.93
CA GLU A 32 -11.30 8.37 6.78
C GLU A 32 -11.64 8.13 5.31
N LYS A 33 -11.48 9.14 4.48
CA LYS A 33 -11.82 9.07 3.05
C LYS A 33 -10.62 9.41 2.18
N ILE A 34 -10.54 8.79 1.02
CA ILE A 34 -9.49 9.10 0.03
C ILE A 34 -9.57 10.57 -0.40
N ASP A 35 -10.76 11.16 -0.43
CA ASP A 35 -10.95 12.56 -0.78
C ASP A 35 -10.21 13.51 0.17
N ASP A 36 -10.04 13.11 1.44
CA ASP A 36 -9.29 13.90 2.43
C ASP A 36 -7.81 14.04 2.07
N ILE A 37 -7.25 13.05 1.37
CA ILE A 37 -5.83 13.05 0.99
C ILE A 37 -5.58 13.55 -0.43
N VAL A 38 -6.57 13.46 -1.32
CA VAL A 38 -6.42 13.91 -2.72
C VAL A 38 -6.21 15.41 -2.79
N CYS A 39 -6.82 16.18 -1.90
CA CYS A 39 -6.62 17.62 -1.77
C CYS A 39 -5.30 18.00 -1.08
N ASN A 40 -4.60 17.02 -0.50
CA ASN A 40 -3.34 17.26 0.18
C ASN A 40 -2.23 17.58 -0.83
N ILE A 41 -1.65 18.78 -0.72
CA ILE A 41 -0.58 19.26 -1.58
C ILE A 41 0.82 19.05 -0.98
N GLU A 42 0.92 18.54 0.24
CA GLU A 42 2.18 18.37 0.94
C GLU A 42 3.14 17.46 0.18
N MET A 43 4.42 17.79 0.26
CA MET A 43 5.52 17.05 -0.35
C MET A 43 6.19 16.15 0.69
N ASP A 44 6.92 15.16 0.18
CA ASP A 44 7.77 14.29 1.00
C ASP A 44 7.03 13.56 2.14
N ARG A 45 5.92 12.93 1.80
CA ARG A 45 5.03 12.22 2.73
C ARG A 45 4.88 10.74 2.35
N ILE A 46 4.49 9.94 3.33
CA ILE A 46 4.14 8.54 3.14
C ILE A 46 2.63 8.40 3.31
N PHE A 47 1.97 7.78 2.35
CA PHE A 47 0.56 7.45 2.39
C PHE A 47 0.41 5.93 2.43
N ILE A 48 -0.27 5.42 3.43
CA ILE A 48 -0.57 4.00 3.59
C ILE A 48 -2.08 3.85 3.53
N ILE A 49 -2.56 3.21 2.48
CA ILE A 49 -4.00 3.03 2.22
C ILE A 49 -4.28 1.54 2.24
N ASP A 50 -4.93 1.09 3.30
CA ASP A 50 -5.30 -0.31 3.46
C ASP A 50 -6.65 -0.60 2.81
N GLU A 51 -6.80 -1.84 2.37
CA GLU A 51 -7.99 -2.38 1.73
C GLU A 51 -8.53 -1.53 0.57
N ILE A 52 -7.63 -1.05 -0.28
CA ILE A 52 -7.99 -0.20 -1.43
C ILE A 52 -9.02 -0.85 -2.36
N SER A 53 -9.06 -2.19 -2.43
CA SER A 53 -10.05 -2.95 -3.20
C SER A 53 -11.48 -2.85 -2.67
N LYS A 54 -11.68 -2.45 -1.41
CA LYS A 54 -13.03 -2.18 -0.89
C LYS A 54 -13.65 -0.95 -1.52
N LYS A 55 -12.87 0.10 -1.76
CA LYS A 55 -13.35 1.32 -2.42
C LYS A 55 -13.36 1.18 -3.95
N TYR A 56 -12.28 0.65 -4.50
CA TYR A 56 -12.10 0.51 -5.94
C TYR A 56 -12.07 -0.96 -6.32
N THR A 57 -13.24 -1.49 -6.68
CA THR A 57 -13.38 -2.85 -7.21
C THR A 57 -12.94 -2.92 -8.67
N LYS A 58 -12.69 -4.12 -9.19
CA LYS A 58 -12.24 -4.39 -10.56
C LYS A 58 -13.05 -3.63 -11.63
N GLU A 59 -14.35 -3.44 -11.38
CA GLU A 59 -15.30 -2.84 -12.32
C GLU A 59 -15.44 -1.31 -12.15
N CYS A 60 -14.81 -0.74 -11.12
CA CYS A 60 -14.93 0.69 -10.87
C CYS A 60 -14.32 1.50 -12.00
N LYS A 61 -15.08 2.51 -12.45
CA LYS A 61 -14.57 3.53 -13.37
C LYS A 61 -13.41 4.27 -12.74
N GLN A 62 -12.52 4.76 -13.60
CA GLN A 62 -11.37 5.53 -13.16
C GLN A 62 -11.79 6.80 -12.41
N ASP A 63 -11.35 6.89 -11.16
CA ASP A 63 -11.41 8.11 -10.38
C ASP A 63 -10.30 9.06 -10.86
N LYS A 64 -10.70 10.07 -11.62
CA LYS A 64 -9.76 11.00 -12.28
C LYS A 64 -8.94 11.80 -11.29
N LEU A 65 -9.52 12.19 -10.14
CA LEU A 65 -8.83 12.98 -9.13
C LEU A 65 -7.76 12.15 -8.43
N PHE A 66 -8.14 10.97 -7.93
CA PHE A 66 -7.22 10.06 -7.27
C PHE A 66 -6.13 9.58 -8.23
N TYR A 67 -6.48 9.26 -9.48
CA TYR A 67 -5.51 8.87 -10.50
C TYR A 67 -4.47 9.97 -10.77
N SER A 68 -4.92 11.21 -10.98
CA SER A 68 -4.04 12.36 -11.19
C SER A 68 -3.14 12.60 -9.98
N TRP A 69 -3.67 12.45 -8.77
CA TRP A 69 -2.92 12.58 -7.53
C TRP A 69 -1.82 11.51 -7.41
N LEU A 70 -2.13 10.24 -7.77
CA LEU A 70 -1.15 9.15 -7.82
C LEU A 70 -0.04 9.42 -8.82
N GLN A 71 -0.38 9.88 -10.03
CA GLN A 71 0.61 10.21 -11.05
C GLN A 71 1.58 11.32 -10.62
N GLN A 72 1.09 12.28 -9.84
CA GLN A 72 1.91 13.38 -9.31
C GLN A 72 2.76 12.96 -8.09
N SER A 73 2.50 11.80 -7.50
CA SER A 73 3.16 11.38 -6.25
C SER A 73 4.68 11.38 -6.38
N ARG A 74 5.22 10.91 -7.51
CA ARG A 74 6.67 10.91 -7.75
C ARG A 74 7.25 12.34 -7.78
N LYS A 75 6.60 13.28 -8.47
CA LYS A 75 7.06 14.67 -8.56
C LYS A 75 7.05 15.34 -7.19
N ARG A 76 6.13 14.92 -6.33
CA ARG A 76 5.97 15.44 -4.96
C ARG A 76 6.75 14.63 -3.91
N ARG A 77 7.63 13.72 -4.31
CA ARG A 77 8.39 12.83 -3.42
C ARG A 77 7.50 12.05 -2.46
N ARG A 78 6.28 11.74 -2.85
CA ARG A 78 5.36 10.93 -2.06
C ARG A 78 5.64 9.44 -2.27
N THR A 79 5.59 8.69 -1.18
CA THR A 79 5.53 7.23 -1.24
C THR A 79 4.10 6.83 -0.95
N VAL A 80 3.46 6.13 -1.87
CA VAL A 80 2.09 5.66 -1.71
C VAL A 80 2.11 4.14 -1.67
N LEU A 81 1.63 3.57 -0.57
CA LEU A 81 1.50 2.13 -0.35
C LEU A 81 0.01 1.81 -0.38
N LEU A 82 -0.41 1.09 -1.42
CA LEU A 82 -1.77 0.59 -1.55
C LEU A 82 -1.76 -0.89 -1.12
N ILE A 83 -2.54 -1.21 -0.11
CA ILE A 83 -2.63 -2.57 0.44
C ILE A 83 -3.94 -3.19 -0.02
N THR A 84 -3.88 -4.43 -0.44
CA THR A 84 -5.04 -5.23 -0.82
C THR A 84 -4.80 -6.69 -0.52
N GLN A 85 -5.84 -7.45 -0.23
CA GLN A 85 -5.76 -8.89 -0.07
C GLN A 85 -5.69 -9.60 -1.44
N GLU A 86 -6.37 -9.05 -2.44
CA GLU A 86 -6.45 -9.63 -3.78
C GLU A 86 -6.06 -8.61 -4.85
N TYR A 87 -4.90 -8.84 -5.47
CA TYR A 87 -4.40 -7.96 -6.53
C TYR A 87 -5.35 -7.87 -7.74
N LEU A 88 -5.98 -8.98 -8.11
CA LEU A 88 -6.86 -9.03 -9.28
C LEU A 88 -8.19 -8.29 -9.08
N GLN A 89 -8.59 -8.00 -7.83
CA GLN A 89 -9.76 -7.18 -7.53
C GLN A 89 -9.49 -5.68 -7.69
N VAL A 90 -8.22 -5.29 -7.71
CA VAL A 90 -7.86 -3.89 -7.95
C VAL A 90 -8.11 -3.54 -9.42
N PRO A 91 -8.74 -2.38 -9.73
CA PRO A 91 -9.03 -1.99 -11.12
C PRO A 91 -7.75 -1.84 -11.96
N ILE A 92 -7.86 -2.12 -13.25
CA ILE A 92 -6.74 -2.08 -14.20
C ILE A 92 -6.03 -0.71 -14.18
N TRP A 93 -6.81 0.38 -14.15
CA TRP A 93 -6.24 1.74 -14.15
C TRP A 93 -5.39 2.00 -12.90
N LEU A 94 -5.73 1.39 -11.77
CA LEU A 94 -4.98 1.55 -10.53
C LEU A 94 -3.74 0.66 -10.52
N ARG A 95 -3.83 -0.56 -11.05
CA ARG A 95 -2.67 -1.45 -11.23
C ARG A 95 -1.63 -0.84 -12.16
N GLY A 96 -2.07 -0.15 -13.22
CA GLY A 96 -1.18 0.50 -14.19
C GLY A 96 -0.38 1.69 -13.66
N VAL A 97 -0.78 2.27 -12.52
CA VAL A 97 0.00 3.35 -11.86
C VAL A 97 1.05 2.81 -10.91
N ALA A 98 0.88 1.57 -10.46
CA ALA A 98 1.81 0.95 -9.51
C ALA A 98 3.17 0.70 -10.19
N ARG A 99 4.23 1.21 -9.58
CA ARG A 99 5.60 0.95 -10.05
C ARG A 99 6.08 -0.43 -9.61
N PHE A 100 5.75 -0.81 -8.37
CA PHE A 100 6.14 -2.07 -7.79
C PHE A 100 4.93 -2.76 -7.19
N VAL A 101 4.89 -4.06 -7.30
CA VAL A 101 3.92 -4.93 -6.64
C VAL A 101 4.67 -5.85 -5.69
N TYR A 102 4.17 -5.96 -4.48
CA TYR A 102 4.74 -6.81 -3.45
C TYR A 102 3.72 -7.87 -3.05
N THR A 103 4.07 -9.12 -3.24
CA THR A 103 3.24 -10.24 -2.80
C THR A 103 3.89 -10.89 -1.60
N THR A 104 3.19 -10.94 -0.47
CA THR A 104 3.72 -11.51 0.77
C THR A 104 2.99 -12.80 1.11
N THR A 105 3.74 -13.86 1.34
CA THR A 105 3.24 -15.16 1.76
C THR A 105 3.85 -15.55 3.11
N LYS A 106 3.01 -16.03 4.03
CA LYS A 106 3.46 -16.59 5.30
C LYS A 106 3.76 -18.07 5.11
N LEU A 107 4.92 -18.52 5.56
CA LEU A 107 5.23 -19.94 5.62
C LEU A 107 4.50 -20.58 6.82
N PRO A 108 3.74 -21.68 6.62
CA PRO A 108 2.85 -22.22 7.66
C PRO A 108 3.58 -22.75 8.90
N VAL A 109 4.79 -23.26 8.73
CA VAL A 109 5.56 -23.93 9.80
C VAL A 109 6.57 -22.99 10.48
N LEU A 110 7.05 -21.98 9.77
CA LEU A 110 8.11 -21.09 10.24
C LEU A 110 7.58 -19.68 10.47
N PRO A 111 8.08 -18.95 11.48
CA PRO A 111 7.73 -17.55 11.68
C PRO A 111 8.43 -16.65 10.65
N ILE A 112 8.27 -16.98 9.39
CA ILE A 112 8.93 -16.32 8.27
C ILE A 112 7.88 -15.85 7.27
N PHE A 113 8.07 -14.62 6.77
CA PHE A 113 7.35 -14.09 5.62
C PHE A 113 8.28 -14.04 4.43
N VAL A 114 7.80 -14.53 3.30
CA VAL A 114 8.47 -14.40 2.00
C VAL A 114 7.74 -13.33 1.21
N THR A 115 8.45 -12.29 0.80
CA THR A 115 7.90 -11.21 0.02
C THR A 115 8.58 -11.16 -1.33
N TYR A 116 7.80 -11.27 -2.38
CA TYR A 116 8.24 -11.09 -3.76
C TYR A 116 7.98 -9.66 -4.19
N LYS A 117 9.01 -8.97 -4.63
CA LYS A 117 8.90 -7.68 -5.29
C LYS A 117 8.95 -7.90 -6.79
N GLY A 118 8.03 -7.32 -7.52
CA GLY A 118 8.02 -7.37 -8.97
C GLY A 118 7.52 -6.07 -9.57
N TYR A 119 7.58 -6.01 -10.88
CA TYR A 119 6.99 -4.95 -11.69
C TYR A 119 5.65 -5.39 -12.23
N ALA A 120 4.70 -4.46 -12.28
CA ALA A 120 3.48 -4.68 -13.04
C ALA A 120 3.79 -4.47 -14.51
N VAL A 121 3.64 -5.51 -15.31
CA VAL A 121 3.87 -5.50 -16.76
C VAL A 121 2.57 -5.84 -17.48
N LEU A 122 2.30 -5.12 -18.55
CA LEU A 122 1.18 -5.42 -19.43
C LEU A 122 1.65 -6.48 -20.44
N ASN A 123 1.05 -7.65 -20.41
CA ASN A 123 1.35 -8.72 -21.37
C ASN A 123 0.67 -8.46 -22.73
N ASP A 124 0.97 -9.32 -23.72
CA ASP A 124 0.42 -9.21 -25.09
C ASP A 124 -1.11 -9.35 -25.12
N ASP A 125 -1.69 -10.07 -24.16
CA ASP A 125 -3.14 -10.26 -23.98
C ASP A 125 -3.81 -9.05 -23.29
N LYS A 126 -3.07 -7.97 -23.05
CA LYS A 126 -3.50 -6.77 -22.31
C LYS A 126 -3.87 -7.04 -20.85
N GLU A 127 -3.31 -8.08 -20.27
CA GLU A 127 -3.44 -8.37 -18.85
C GLU A 127 -2.20 -7.89 -18.09
N TRP A 128 -2.44 -7.33 -16.91
CA TRP A 128 -1.35 -6.96 -16.02
C TRP A 128 -0.84 -8.17 -15.24
N THR A 129 0.40 -8.52 -15.50
CA THR A 129 1.13 -9.57 -14.78
C THR A 129 2.21 -8.99 -13.88
N ILE A 130 2.71 -9.78 -12.95
CA ILE A 130 3.78 -9.37 -12.05
C ILE A 130 5.03 -10.14 -12.45
N GLU A 131 6.03 -9.42 -12.97
CA GLU A 131 7.35 -10.01 -13.20
C GLU A 131 8.18 -9.90 -11.91
N PRO A 132 8.57 -11.04 -11.30
CA PRO A 132 9.34 -11.02 -10.07
C PRO A 132 10.75 -10.50 -10.32
N GLU A 133 11.19 -9.55 -9.49
CA GLU A 133 12.54 -8.98 -9.53
C GLU A 133 13.39 -9.51 -8.37
N VAL A 134 12.86 -9.42 -7.16
CA VAL A 134 13.62 -9.72 -5.94
C VAL A 134 12.72 -10.43 -4.92
N THR A 135 13.29 -11.40 -4.24
CA THR A 135 12.68 -12.08 -3.11
C THR A 135 13.31 -11.62 -1.81
N TYR A 136 12.49 -11.23 -0.87
CA TYR A 136 12.90 -10.89 0.48
C TYR A 136 12.38 -11.93 1.46
N ILE A 137 13.21 -12.32 2.42
CA ILE A 137 12.83 -13.22 3.50
C ILE A 137 12.90 -12.46 4.81
N TYR A 138 11.79 -12.39 5.53
CA TYR A 138 11.70 -11.68 6.80
C TYR A 138 11.30 -12.64 7.92
N LYS A 139 12.05 -12.60 9.00
CA LYS A 139 11.64 -13.27 10.24
C LYS A 139 10.52 -12.46 10.90
N ARG A 140 9.50 -13.15 11.43
CA ARG A 140 8.44 -12.49 12.20
C ARG A 140 9.05 -11.77 13.39
N ASN A 141 8.85 -10.48 13.47
CA ASN A 141 9.23 -9.67 14.62
C ASN A 141 7.96 -9.31 15.39
N LYS A 142 7.85 -9.81 16.64
CA LYS A 142 6.70 -9.56 17.50
C LYS A 142 6.50 -8.06 17.73
N TYR A 143 7.58 -7.33 17.95
CA TYR A 143 7.55 -5.88 18.17
C TYR A 143 6.88 -5.11 17.02
N ILE A 144 7.13 -5.52 15.77
CA ILE A 144 6.47 -4.92 14.60
C ILE A 144 4.99 -5.32 14.51
N CYS A 145 4.64 -6.54 14.95
CA CYS A 145 3.25 -6.99 14.93
C CYS A 145 2.40 -6.24 15.95
N ASP A 146 2.98 -5.79 17.05
CA ASP A 146 2.28 -5.05 18.10
C ASP A 146 1.90 -3.61 17.69
N PHE A 147 2.43 -3.11 16.56
CA PHE A 147 2.06 -1.78 16.02
C PHE A 147 0.74 -1.76 15.24
N TYR A 148 0.13 -2.90 15.04
CA TYR A 148 -1.05 -3.03 14.20
C TYR A 148 -2.02 -4.08 14.72
N ASP A 149 -3.25 -3.69 15.00
CA ASP A 149 -4.33 -4.60 15.35
C ASP A 149 -5.02 -5.11 14.07
N THR A 150 -4.87 -6.40 13.80
CA THR A 150 -5.48 -7.05 12.63
C THR A 150 -7.00 -7.26 12.79
N MET A 151 -7.53 -7.08 13.97
CA MET A 151 -8.97 -7.24 14.28
C MET A 151 -9.73 -5.90 14.24
N GLU A 152 -9.03 -4.80 14.02
CA GLU A 152 -9.68 -3.49 13.88
C GLU A 152 -10.64 -3.49 12.67
N PRO A 153 -11.91 -3.16 12.88
CA PRO A 153 -12.84 -2.99 11.77
C PRO A 153 -12.42 -1.78 10.93
N ILE A 154 -12.05 -2.02 9.69
CA ILE A 154 -11.72 -0.96 8.77
C ILE A 154 -13.04 -0.31 8.32
N ASN A 155 -13.19 0.98 8.62
CA ASN A 155 -14.30 1.75 8.10
C ASN A 155 -14.26 1.72 6.57
N THR A 156 -15.39 1.44 5.94
CA THR A 156 -15.54 1.48 4.49
C THR A 156 -15.11 2.86 3.98
N LEU A 157 -14.08 2.85 3.18
CA LEU A 157 -13.51 4.06 2.53
C LEU A 157 -14.52 4.75 1.61
#